data_b0173b5d8ec83fb5aeb8374b523b9695
#
_entry.id   b0173b5d8ec83fb5aeb8374b523b9695
#
_cell.length_a   1.000
_cell.length_b   1.000
_cell.length_c   1.000
_cell.angle_alpha   90.00
_cell.angle_beta   90.00
_cell.angle_gamma   90.00
#
_symmetry.space_group_name_H-M   'P 1'
#
loop_
_entity.id
_entity.type
_entity.pdbx_description
1 polymer ?
#
loop_
_entity_poly.entity_id
_entity_poly.type
_entity_poly.pdbx_seq_one_letter_code
_entity_poly.pdbx_strand_id
1 'polypeptide(L)'
;MFVLFWATRRFLLSCPFLFANIQDMKKIKITVVRKACYADLMEKYENPLEHACDLNEGQVFIANGWERPEGFCLSAWESISPFVMTLAHGGENFYGGWMKNPKSAMISCDDGFRPVSFLIETMDD
;
A
#
# COMPACT_ATOMS: atom_id res chain seq x y z
N MET A 1 1.51 -42.47 -20.45
CA MET A 1 2.88 -42.11 -20.14
C MET A 1 3.27 -40.74 -20.73
N PHE A 2 3.04 -40.49 -21.99
CA PHE A 2 3.32 -39.21 -22.64
C PHE A 2 2.53 -38.05 -22.05
N VAL A 3 1.30 -38.28 -21.70
CA VAL A 3 0.41 -37.23 -21.17
C VAL A 3 0.88 -36.73 -19.79
N LEU A 4 1.30 -37.63 -18.91
CA LEU A 4 1.84 -37.30 -17.60
C LEU A 4 3.13 -36.49 -17.67
N PHE A 5 4.03 -36.91 -18.57
CA PHE A 5 5.31 -36.23 -18.78
C PHE A 5 5.10 -34.80 -19.31
N TRP A 6 4.12 -34.63 -20.19
CA TRP A 6 3.78 -33.33 -20.77
C TRP A 6 3.16 -32.38 -19.73
N ALA A 7 2.29 -32.91 -18.90
CA ALA A 7 1.66 -32.14 -17.80
C ALA A 7 2.72 -31.64 -16.80
N THR A 8 3.66 -32.51 -16.44
CA THR A 8 4.75 -32.15 -15.52
C THR A 8 5.63 -31.04 -16.10
N ARG A 9 5.92 -31.14 -17.38
CA ARG A 9 6.73 -30.13 -18.06
C ARG A 9 6.04 -28.76 -18.08
N ARG A 10 4.75 -28.76 -18.31
CA ARG A 10 3.94 -27.55 -18.33
C ARG A 10 3.90 -26.88 -16.95
N PHE A 11 3.75 -27.67 -15.92
CA PHE A 11 3.75 -27.18 -14.54
C PHE A 11 5.11 -26.57 -14.18
N LEU A 12 6.22 -27.19 -14.54
CA LEU A 12 7.56 -26.69 -14.25
C LEU A 12 7.86 -25.37 -14.97
N LEU A 13 7.31 -25.16 -16.16
CA LEU A 13 7.51 -23.92 -16.91
C LEU A 13 6.73 -22.74 -16.31
N SER A 14 5.57 -22.98 -15.70
CA SER A 14 4.78 -21.90 -15.13
C SER A 14 5.37 -21.35 -13.83
N CYS A 15 6.00 -22.18 -13.01
CA CYS A 15 6.57 -21.75 -11.72
C CYS A 15 7.69 -20.70 -11.85
N PRO A 16 8.71 -20.87 -12.71
CA PRO A 16 9.73 -19.85 -12.91
C PRO A 16 9.19 -18.52 -13.41
N PHE A 17 8.15 -18.56 -14.22
CA PHE A 17 7.52 -17.37 -14.78
C PHE A 17 6.86 -16.54 -13.69
N LEU A 18 6.19 -17.17 -12.73
CA LEU A 18 5.56 -16.48 -11.59
C LEU A 18 6.60 -15.79 -10.71
N PHE A 19 7.72 -16.44 -10.44
CA PHE A 19 8.81 -15.85 -9.64
C PHE A 19 9.42 -14.62 -10.34
N ALA A 20 9.58 -14.66 -11.64
CA ALA A 20 10.09 -13.52 -12.41
C ALA A 20 9.17 -12.30 -12.26
N ASN A 21 7.84 -12.50 -12.31
CA ASN A 21 6.86 -11.42 -12.14
C ASN A 21 6.93 -10.78 -10.75
N ILE A 22 7.17 -11.57 -9.70
CA ILE A 22 7.32 -11.05 -8.34
C ILE A 22 8.57 -10.17 -8.23
N GLN A 23 9.66 -10.56 -8.89
CA GLN A 23 10.92 -9.80 -8.87
C GLN A 23 10.83 -8.47 -9.60
N ASP A 24 9.87 -8.32 -10.53
CA ASP A 24 9.69 -7.11 -11.33
C ASP A 24 8.75 -6.11 -10.68
N MET A 25 8.32 -6.33 -9.43
CA MET A 25 7.45 -5.38 -8.75
C MET A 25 8.16 -4.06 -8.50
N LYS A 26 7.42 -2.97 -8.74
CA LYS A 26 7.92 -1.62 -8.50
C LYS A 26 7.99 -1.32 -7.02
N LYS A 27 8.97 -0.51 -6.63
CA LYS A 27 9.03 0.06 -5.29
C LYS A 27 8.02 1.18 -5.18
N ILE A 28 7.39 1.29 -4.03
CA ILE A 28 6.34 2.28 -3.79
C ILE A 28 6.76 3.17 -2.63
N LYS A 29 6.75 4.46 -2.87
CA LYS A 29 7.03 5.48 -1.87
C LYS A 29 5.73 5.87 -1.16
N ILE A 30 5.75 5.83 0.16
CA ILE A 30 4.61 6.20 0.99
C ILE A 30 5.04 7.38 1.85
N THR A 31 4.40 8.53 1.65
CA THR A 31 4.70 9.75 2.39
C THR A 31 3.55 10.09 3.31
N VAL A 32 3.83 10.36 4.59
CA VAL A 32 2.84 10.90 5.53
C VAL A 32 2.65 12.38 5.20
N VAL A 33 1.54 12.73 4.58
CA VAL A 33 1.31 14.08 4.08
C VAL A 33 0.67 14.97 5.14
N ARG A 34 -0.32 14.44 5.84
CA ARG A 34 -1.08 15.23 6.81
C ARG A 34 -1.68 14.34 7.90
N LYS A 35 -1.67 14.86 9.12
CA LYS A 35 -2.40 14.26 10.24
C LYS A 35 -3.52 15.21 10.62
N ALA A 36 -4.76 14.78 10.45
CA ALA A 36 -5.92 15.55 10.87
C ALA A 36 -6.31 15.20 12.30
N CYS A 37 -7.10 16.06 12.92
CA CYS A 37 -7.60 15.86 14.28
C CYS A 37 -8.97 16.51 14.38
N TYR A 38 -9.99 15.71 14.61
CA TYR A 38 -11.37 16.19 14.74
C TYR A 38 -11.76 16.23 16.22
N ALA A 39 -11.33 17.30 16.90
CA ALA A 39 -11.49 17.46 18.35
C ALA A 39 -12.95 17.37 18.79
N ASP A 40 -13.88 17.90 18.01
CA ASP A 40 -15.30 17.86 18.30
C ASP A 40 -15.86 16.44 18.31
N LEU A 41 -15.42 15.61 17.36
CA LEU A 41 -15.84 14.21 17.30
C LEU A 41 -15.21 13.39 18.42
N MET A 42 -13.97 13.69 18.75
CA MET A 42 -13.26 13.03 19.85
C MET A 42 -13.94 13.29 21.18
N GLU A 43 -14.30 14.55 21.44
CA GLU A 43 -14.97 14.95 22.68
C GLU A 43 -16.32 14.25 22.81
N LYS A 44 -17.04 14.13 21.71
CA LYS A 44 -18.41 13.59 21.73
C LYS A 44 -18.47 12.06 21.78
N TYR A 45 -17.53 11.38 21.12
CA TYR A 45 -17.67 9.94 20.87
C TYR A 45 -16.52 9.07 21.39
N GLU A 46 -15.35 9.62 21.63
CA GLU A 46 -14.16 8.83 21.93
C GLU A 46 -13.87 8.81 23.43
N ASN A 47 -13.50 7.63 23.93
CA ASN A 47 -12.94 7.52 25.28
C ASN A 47 -11.52 8.08 25.27
N PRO A 48 -11.04 8.65 26.40
CA PRO A 48 -9.69 9.20 26.46
C PRO A 48 -8.61 8.20 26.05
N LEU A 49 -7.67 8.65 25.19
CA LEU A 49 -6.52 7.87 24.75
C LEU A 49 -5.24 8.62 25.12
N GLU A 50 -4.28 7.89 25.70
CA GLU A 50 -2.97 8.47 25.99
C GLU A 50 -2.14 8.64 24.74
N HIS A 51 -2.31 7.72 23.77
CA HIS A 51 -1.46 7.67 22.60
C HIS A 51 -2.18 7.01 21.43
N ALA A 52 -2.28 7.68 20.31
CA ALA A 52 -3.04 7.21 19.15
C ALA A 52 -2.18 6.82 17.96
N CYS A 53 -1.13 7.58 17.64
CA CYS A 53 -0.37 7.38 16.40
C CYS A 53 1.05 7.91 16.53
N ASP A 54 2.03 7.11 16.09
CA ASP A 54 3.46 7.44 16.12
C ASP A 54 3.97 8.09 14.84
N LEU A 55 3.15 8.15 13.79
CA LEU A 55 3.58 8.69 12.51
C LEU A 55 3.69 10.20 12.54
N ASN A 56 4.68 10.74 11.84
CA ASN A 56 4.93 12.18 11.75
C ASN A 56 4.79 12.66 10.31
N GLU A 57 4.25 13.87 10.14
CA GLU A 57 4.16 14.49 8.83
C GLU A 57 5.55 14.60 8.19
N GLY A 58 5.63 14.28 6.90
CA GLY A 58 6.88 14.27 6.16
C GLY A 58 7.65 12.95 6.22
N GLN A 59 7.25 12.04 7.09
CA GLN A 59 7.89 10.73 7.20
C GLN A 59 7.67 9.91 5.91
N VAL A 60 8.71 9.22 5.45
CA VAL A 60 8.69 8.46 4.20
C VAL A 60 9.00 6.99 4.47
N PHE A 61 8.23 6.11 3.85
CA PHE A 61 8.44 4.67 3.87
C PHE A 61 8.54 4.17 2.43
N ILE A 62 9.35 3.14 2.23
CA ILE A 62 9.47 2.47 0.92
C ILE A 62 8.93 1.06 1.06
N ALA A 63 7.90 0.74 0.29
CA ALA A 63 7.34 -0.61 0.24
C ALA A 63 7.97 -1.38 -0.91
N ASN A 64 8.48 -2.58 -0.60
CA ASN A 64 9.02 -3.52 -1.58
C ASN A 64 7.99 -4.62 -1.78
N GLY A 65 7.14 -4.46 -2.80
CA GLY A 65 6.07 -5.41 -3.05
C GLY A 65 4.99 -5.37 -1.97
N TRP A 66 4.65 -6.52 -1.43
CA TRP A 66 3.51 -6.72 -0.54
C TRP A 66 3.85 -6.66 0.95
N GLU A 67 5.10 -6.46 1.30
CA GLU A 67 5.51 -6.42 2.71
C GLU A 67 5.27 -5.03 3.31
N ARG A 68 4.71 -5.03 4.51
CA ARG A 68 4.57 -3.78 5.27
C ARG A 68 5.97 -3.25 5.60
N PRO A 69 6.27 -1.99 5.29
CA PRO A 69 7.56 -1.40 5.69
C PRO A 69 7.74 -1.46 7.20
N GLU A 70 8.98 -1.64 7.64
CA GLU A 70 9.31 -1.66 9.05
C GLU A 70 8.93 -0.34 9.72
N GLY A 71 8.27 -0.43 10.86
CA GLY A 71 7.82 0.74 11.61
C GLY A 71 6.53 1.36 11.11
N PHE A 72 5.96 0.85 10.03
CA PHE A 72 4.69 1.37 9.52
C PHE A 72 3.50 0.81 10.30
N CYS A 73 2.52 1.66 10.57
CA CYS A 73 1.32 1.30 11.32
C CYS A 73 0.55 0.17 10.63
N LEU A 74 0.26 -0.91 11.38
CA LEU A 74 -0.44 -2.07 10.83
C LEU A 74 -1.84 -1.71 10.33
N SER A 75 -2.62 -0.95 11.10
CA SER A 75 -3.98 -0.62 10.69
C SER A 75 -3.99 0.31 9.48
N ALA A 76 -3.03 1.23 9.38
CA ALA A 76 -2.87 2.05 8.18
C ALA A 76 -2.47 1.18 6.97
N TRP A 77 -1.61 0.19 7.18
CA TRP A 77 -1.22 -0.73 6.11
C TRP A 77 -2.42 -1.50 5.56
N GLU A 78 -3.33 -1.93 6.42
CA GLU A 78 -4.55 -2.61 5.99
C GLU A 78 -5.40 -1.73 5.07
N SER A 79 -5.43 -0.42 5.34
CA SER A 79 -6.18 0.52 4.51
C SER A 79 -5.51 0.79 3.17
N ILE A 80 -4.18 0.96 3.15
CA ILE A 80 -3.47 1.43 1.95
C ILE A 80 -2.88 0.30 1.11
N SER A 81 -2.69 -0.89 1.66
CA SER A 81 -1.98 -1.97 0.95
C SER A 81 -2.60 -2.35 -0.40
N PRO A 82 -3.92 -2.36 -0.61
CA PRO A 82 -4.47 -2.65 -1.93
C PRO A 82 -3.99 -1.68 -3.00
N PHE A 83 -3.84 -0.40 -2.66
CA PHE A 83 -3.34 0.63 -3.58
C PHE A 83 -1.84 0.46 -3.82
N VAL A 84 -1.09 0.14 -2.77
CA VAL A 84 0.36 -0.16 -2.88
C VAL A 84 0.56 -1.35 -3.82
N MET A 85 -0.20 -2.42 -3.63
CA MET A 85 -0.09 -3.63 -4.44
C MET A 85 -0.43 -3.36 -5.91
N THR A 86 -1.48 -2.58 -6.16
CA THR A 86 -1.87 -2.23 -7.52
C THR A 86 -0.76 -1.46 -8.24
N LEU A 87 -0.20 -0.44 -7.57
CA LEU A 87 0.89 0.34 -8.15
C LEU A 87 2.16 -0.50 -8.33
N ALA A 88 2.46 -1.38 -7.36
CA ALA A 88 3.65 -2.24 -7.42
C ALA A 88 3.62 -3.16 -8.65
N HIS A 89 2.43 -3.58 -9.08
CA HIS A 89 2.24 -4.43 -10.25
C HIS A 89 2.04 -3.66 -11.55
N GLY A 90 2.28 -2.35 -11.55
CA GLY A 90 2.19 -1.52 -12.74
C GLY A 90 0.79 -0.98 -13.04
N GLY A 91 -0.17 -1.18 -12.14
CA GLY A 91 -1.48 -0.56 -12.25
C GLY A 91 -1.39 0.95 -12.05
N GLU A 92 -2.34 1.68 -12.62
CA GLU A 92 -2.37 3.13 -12.51
C GLU A 92 -3.78 3.66 -12.74
N ASN A 93 -3.94 4.97 -12.60
CA ASN A 93 -5.16 5.66 -13.00
C ASN A 93 -6.37 5.29 -12.13
N PHE A 94 -6.20 5.27 -10.81
CA PHE A 94 -7.30 5.01 -9.89
C PHE A 94 -8.48 5.94 -10.16
N TYR A 95 -9.68 5.39 -10.11
CA TYR A 95 -10.95 6.10 -10.30
C TYR A 95 -10.99 6.93 -11.60
N GLY A 96 -10.27 6.47 -12.62
CA GLY A 96 -10.37 7.07 -13.95
C GLY A 96 -9.88 8.50 -14.07
N GLY A 97 -8.73 8.81 -13.47
CA GLY A 97 -8.13 10.14 -13.55
C GLY A 97 -8.27 10.97 -12.29
N TRP A 98 -8.44 10.32 -11.17
CA TRP A 98 -8.56 10.98 -9.86
C TRP A 98 -7.31 11.79 -9.47
N MET A 99 -6.12 11.19 -9.66
CA MET A 99 -4.85 11.82 -9.28
C MET A 99 -4.20 12.53 -10.47
N LYS A 100 -3.56 13.67 -10.21
CA LYS A 100 -2.76 14.36 -11.23
C LYS A 100 -1.62 13.48 -11.74
N ASN A 101 -0.94 12.78 -10.83
CA ASN A 101 0.01 11.73 -11.20
C ASN A 101 -0.76 10.40 -11.28
N PRO A 102 -0.92 9.80 -12.48
CA PRO A 102 -1.69 8.57 -12.61
C PRO A 102 -1.09 7.39 -11.86
N LYS A 103 0.20 7.45 -11.52
CA LYS A 103 0.90 6.39 -10.77
C LYS A 103 0.98 6.72 -9.29
N SER A 104 -0.10 7.28 -8.75
CA SER A 104 -0.17 7.64 -7.34
C SER A 104 -1.59 7.51 -6.81
N ALA A 105 -1.71 7.54 -5.48
CA ALA A 105 -3.00 7.56 -4.78
C ALA A 105 -2.86 8.35 -3.49
N MET A 106 -3.93 9.02 -3.07
CA MET A 106 -4.01 9.70 -1.78
C MET A 106 -5.01 8.95 -0.92
N ILE A 107 -4.53 8.19 0.04
CA ILE A 107 -5.37 7.31 0.86
C ILE A 107 -5.12 7.60 2.33
N SER A 108 -6.16 7.54 3.14
CA SER A 108 -6.03 7.72 4.59
C SER A 108 -6.15 6.40 5.33
N CYS A 109 -5.66 6.38 6.57
CA CYS A 109 -5.95 5.29 7.50
C CYS A 109 -7.42 5.35 7.94
N ASP A 110 -7.88 4.32 8.65
CA ASP A 110 -9.28 4.15 9.03
C ASP A 110 -9.68 4.88 10.31
N ASP A 111 -8.78 5.65 10.94
CA ASP A 111 -9.11 6.40 12.15
C ASP A 111 -9.97 7.61 11.78
N GLY A 112 -11.25 7.57 12.16
CA GLY A 112 -12.20 8.63 11.88
C GLY A 112 -12.02 9.87 12.75
N PHE A 113 -11.25 9.80 13.84
CA PHE A 113 -10.98 10.93 14.71
C PHE A 113 -9.69 11.66 14.34
N ARG A 114 -8.66 10.89 13.94
CA ARG A 114 -7.33 11.42 13.61
C ARG A 114 -6.81 10.77 12.32
N PRO A 115 -7.50 10.98 11.19
CA PRO A 115 -7.05 10.34 9.94
C PRO A 115 -5.67 10.87 9.52
N VAL A 116 -4.84 9.94 9.08
CA VAL A 116 -3.52 10.25 8.51
C VAL A 116 -3.62 10.02 7.01
N SER A 117 -3.28 11.04 6.24
CA SER A 117 -3.29 10.96 4.77
C SER A 117 -1.91 10.58 4.26
N PHE A 118 -1.88 9.60 3.37
CA PHE A 118 -0.67 9.09 2.76
C PHE A 118 -0.69 9.35 1.26
N LEU A 119 0.40 9.90 0.74
CA LEU A 119 0.63 9.94 -0.70
C LEU A 119 1.42 8.69 -1.07
N ILE A 120 0.85 7.89 -1.93
CA ILE A 120 1.42 6.61 -2.37
C ILE A 120 1.80 6.77 -3.83
N GLU A 121 3.09 6.56 -4.15
CA GLU A 121 3.63 6.83 -5.48
C GLU A 121 4.54 5.71 -5.95
N THR A 122 4.43 5.35 -7.24
CA THR A 122 5.39 4.47 -7.88
C THR A 122 6.72 5.21 -7.99
N MET A 123 7.80 4.54 -7.60
CA MET A 123 9.14 5.09 -7.76
C MET A 123 9.68 4.74 -9.14
N ASP A 124 10.27 5.72 -9.78
CA ASP A 124 11.02 5.52 -11.02
C ASP A 124 12.46 5.16 -10.65
N ASP A 125 12.93 4.04 -11.18
CA ASP A 125 14.30 3.57 -10.96
C ASP A 125 15.30 4.31 -11.85
#